data_44d51126f7acf3512367a75a51d88c18
#
_entry.id   44d51126f7acf3512367a75a51d88c18
#
_cell.length_a   1.000
_cell.length_b   1.000
_cell.length_c   1.000
_cell.angle_alpha   90.00
_cell.angle_beta   90.00
_cell.angle_gamma   90.00
#
_symmetry.space_group_name_H-M   'P 1'
#
loop_
_entity.id
_entity.type
_entity.pdbx_description
1 polymer ?
#
loop_
_entity_poly.entity_id
_entity_poly.type
_entity_poly.pdbx_seq_one_letter_code
_entity_poly.pdbx_strand_id
1 'polypeptide(L)'
;SVLSGGNSAPGPLNYAETKAWVELADKYFNASIDDEGVEIAIPIIWGIDAVHGHANLKGAIIFPHNVGLGATNNPELIEKIAKITAHELTVSGHDWTFAPTLAVPQDLRWGRSYEGFSEDPEIVKSYGDKIVIGLQGAFGSENFMGSGKVISSAKHFLADGATENGVDQGDALISEKELSNVHAAGYYSSIPAGVQTVMASFSSWNGRKLHGDKELLTDILKEKMGFNGFVVGDWNGHGQVPGCINTDCPQSLNAGLDMYMAPDSWKGLYESTLQHAKDGTISIERLDDAVRRILRVKLSSGIFKKGPPSSRANSGDESLLGLPEHRE
;
A
#
# COMPACT_ATOMS: atom_id res chain seq x y z
N SER A 1 1.61 -12.86 2.15
CA SER A 1 2.04 -11.59 2.74
C SER A 1 1.16 -11.27 3.96
N VAL A 2 1.68 -10.49 4.86
CA VAL A 2 0.99 -10.09 6.10
C VAL A 2 1.02 -8.57 6.25
N LEU A 3 0.14 -8.05 7.09
CA LEU A 3 0.11 -6.64 7.43
C LEU A 3 0.00 -6.46 8.96
N SER A 4 0.50 -5.34 9.44
CA SER A 4 0.11 -4.77 10.73
C SER A 4 -0.92 -3.69 10.47
N GLY A 5 -2.11 -3.81 11.03
CA GLY A 5 -3.12 -2.76 10.95
C GLY A 5 -2.65 -1.49 11.68
N GLY A 6 -3.16 -0.34 11.28
CA GLY A 6 -2.66 0.99 11.62
C GLY A 6 -2.20 1.23 13.07
N ASN A 7 -2.88 0.66 14.05
CA ASN A 7 -2.52 0.82 15.47
C ASN A 7 -2.03 -0.49 16.10
N SER A 8 -1.59 -1.46 15.31
CA SER A 8 -1.10 -2.74 15.82
C SER A 8 0.41 -2.73 15.99
N ALA A 9 0.88 -3.17 17.15
CA ALA A 9 2.28 -3.40 17.43
C ALA A 9 2.47 -4.74 18.16
N PRO A 10 3.67 -5.32 18.18
CA PRO A 10 3.96 -6.48 19.02
C PRO A 10 3.72 -6.18 20.50
N GLY A 11 2.87 -6.97 21.16
CA GLY A 11 2.53 -6.78 22.57
C GLY A 11 1.25 -5.99 22.81
N PRO A 12 1.01 -5.52 24.05
CA PRO A 12 -0.28 -4.96 24.47
C PRO A 12 -0.45 -3.45 24.19
N LEU A 13 0.59 -2.77 23.72
CA LEU A 13 0.59 -1.33 23.44
C LEU A 13 0.51 -1.07 21.93
N ASN A 14 0.15 0.16 21.57
CA ASN A 14 0.10 0.58 20.17
C ASN A 14 1.49 0.87 19.56
N TYR A 15 2.56 0.70 20.35
CA TYR A 15 3.94 0.83 19.91
C TYR A 15 4.80 -0.24 20.59
N ALA A 16 5.93 -0.58 19.97
CA ALA A 16 6.87 -1.54 20.54
C ALA A 16 8.32 -1.11 20.31
N GLU A 17 9.22 -1.68 21.10
CA GLU A 17 10.66 -1.59 20.91
C GLU A 17 11.07 -2.36 19.64
N THR A 18 12.14 -1.93 19.01
CA THR A 18 12.69 -2.50 17.76
C THR A 18 12.86 -4.01 17.83
N LYS A 19 13.38 -4.53 18.95
CA LYS A 19 13.59 -5.97 19.16
C LYS A 19 12.31 -6.78 18.98
N ALA A 20 11.19 -6.32 19.54
CA ALA A 20 9.92 -7.04 19.44
C ALA A 20 9.39 -7.09 17.99
N TRP A 21 9.61 -6.01 17.24
CA TRP A 21 9.27 -5.95 15.81
C TRP A 21 10.09 -6.94 14.99
N VAL A 22 11.43 -6.95 15.18
CA VAL A 22 12.34 -7.83 14.42
C VAL A 22 12.09 -9.31 14.75
N GLU A 23 11.84 -9.65 16.02
CA GLU A 23 11.48 -11.02 16.41
C GLU A 23 10.17 -11.49 15.77
N LEU A 24 9.18 -10.60 15.64
CA LEU A 24 7.93 -10.92 14.96
C LEU A 24 8.13 -11.05 13.45
N ALA A 25 8.94 -10.17 12.86
CA ALA A 25 9.30 -10.22 11.44
C ALA A 25 9.97 -11.56 11.07
N ASP A 26 10.91 -12.01 11.91
CA ASP A 26 11.59 -13.31 11.72
C ASP A 26 10.61 -14.48 11.81
N LYS A 27 9.67 -14.46 12.74
CA LYS A 27 8.63 -15.51 12.86
C LYS A 27 7.80 -15.60 11.57
N TYR A 28 7.34 -14.47 11.04
CA TYR A 28 6.59 -14.45 9.78
C TYR A 28 7.43 -14.90 8.59
N PHE A 29 8.68 -14.43 8.52
CA PHE A 29 9.58 -14.84 7.45
C PHE A 29 9.84 -16.33 7.49
N ASN A 30 10.24 -16.88 8.63
CA ASN A 30 10.57 -18.30 8.79
C ASN A 30 9.35 -19.20 8.48
N ALA A 31 8.15 -18.81 8.95
CA ALA A 31 6.93 -19.53 8.61
C ALA A 31 6.60 -19.49 7.11
N SER A 32 7.05 -18.46 6.38
CA SER A 32 6.78 -18.32 4.95
C SER A 32 7.78 -19.06 4.05
N ILE A 33 8.94 -19.42 4.58
CA ILE A 33 9.97 -20.18 3.87
C ILE A 33 10.06 -21.64 4.33
N ASP A 34 9.19 -22.06 5.24
CA ASP A 34 8.97 -23.45 5.56
C ASP A 34 8.49 -24.16 4.29
N ASP A 35 9.31 -25.06 3.77
CA ASP A 35 9.09 -25.74 2.50
C ASP A 35 8.45 -27.13 2.67
N GLU A 36 8.02 -27.48 3.89
CA GLU A 36 7.35 -28.74 4.15
C GLU A 36 6.06 -28.85 3.33
N GLY A 37 6.09 -29.67 2.31
CA GLY A 37 4.96 -29.93 1.41
C GLY A 37 4.77 -28.95 0.26
N VAL A 38 5.74 -28.05 -0.03
CA VAL A 38 5.71 -27.15 -1.18
C VAL A 38 6.99 -27.27 -2.02
N GLU A 39 6.89 -27.05 -3.34
CA GLU A 39 8.08 -27.13 -4.24
C GLU A 39 9.00 -25.91 -4.09
N ILE A 40 8.42 -24.74 -3.82
CA ILE A 40 9.14 -23.46 -3.74
C ILE A 40 8.60 -22.64 -2.58
N ALA A 41 9.47 -22.32 -1.64
CA ALA A 41 9.17 -21.39 -0.57
C ALA A 41 9.15 -19.95 -1.10
N ILE A 42 8.07 -19.21 -0.84
CA ILE A 42 7.90 -17.83 -1.28
C ILE A 42 7.85 -16.91 -0.06
N PRO A 43 8.95 -16.16 0.23
CA PRO A 43 8.97 -15.27 1.38
C PRO A 43 7.82 -14.27 1.37
N ILE A 44 7.28 -13.98 2.54
CA ILE A 44 6.27 -12.92 2.68
C ILE A 44 6.91 -11.54 2.47
N ILE A 45 6.08 -10.55 2.17
CA ILE A 45 6.34 -9.14 2.42
C ILE A 45 5.46 -8.70 3.59
N TRP A 46 5.99 -7.89 4.49
CA TRP A 46 5.25 -7.41 5.66
C TRP A 46 4.99 -5.91 5.53
N GLY A 47 3.70 -5.53 5.52
CA GLY A 47 3.24 -4.17 5.31
C GLY A 47 2.72 -3.50 6.58
N ILE A 48 2.84 -2.17 6.65
CA ILE A 48 2.30 -1.33 7.71
C ILE A 48 1.94 0.06 7.18
N ASP A 49 1.01 0.75 7.86
CA ASP A 49 0.73 2.16 7.61
C ASP A 49 1.82 3.04 8.23
N ALA A 50 2.69 3.59 7.41
CA ALA A 50 3.65 4.62 7.80
C ALA A 50 3.48 5.84 6.89
N VAL A 51 2.30 6.44 6.95
CA VAL A 51 1.87 7.53 6.05
C VAL A 51 2.67 8.81 6.26
N HIS A 52 3.07 9.07 7.50
CA HIS A 52 3.87 10.25 7.90
C HIS A 52 4.92 9.88 8.96
N GLY A 53 5.63 8.78 8.77
CA GLY A 53 6.58 8.17 9.70
C GLY A 53 6.04 6.88 10.33
N HIS A 54 6.91 6.12 10.99
CA HIS A 54 6.55 4.83 11.61
C HIS A 54 6.01 5.02 13.03
N ALA A 55 4.73 5.41 13.15
CA ALA A 55 4.10 5.78 14.41
C ALA A 55 4.06 4.67 15.50
N ASN A 56 4.24 3.40 15.09
CA ASN A 56 4.16 2.25 16.00
C ASN A 56 5.55 1.76 16.48
N LEU A 57 6.64 2.38 16.01
CA LEU A 57 8.01 2.08 16.42
C LEU A 57 8.52 3.15 17.41
N LYS A 58 8.88 2.73 18.61
CA LYS A 58 9.43 3.65 19.61
C LYS A 58 10.77 4.21 19.13
N GLY A 59 10.90 5.53 19.18
CA GLY A 59 12.09 6.24 18.73
C GLY A 59 12.07 6.74 17.29
N ALA A 60 11.20 6.21 16.44
CA ALA A 60 11.03 6.70 15.08
C ALA A 60 10.43 8.12 15.04
N ILE A 61 10.68 8.85 13.96
CA ILE A 61 10.13 10.19 13.76
C ILE A 61 8.69 10.08 13.26
N ILE A 62 7.80 10.83 13.90
CA ILE A 62 6.45 11.07 13.44
C ILE A 62 6.43 12.48 12.85
N PHE A 63 6.28 12.57 11.55
CA PHE A 63 6.15 13.83 10.84
C PHE A 63 4.73 14.40 10.99
N PRO A 64 4.50 15.69 10.68
CA PRO A 64 3.14 16.22 10.58
C PRO A 64 2.27 15.40 9.63
N HIS A 65 0.96 15.39 9.85
CA HIS A 65 0.02 14.79 8.91
C HIS A 65 0.14 15.42 7.51
N ASN A 66 -0.28 14.69 6.49
CA ASN A 66 -0.10 15.08 5.09
C ASN A 66 -0.67 16.48 4.76
N VAL A 67 -1.77 16.90 5.38
CA VAL A 67 -2.30 18.27 5.22
C VAL A 67 -1.27 19.33 5.64
N GLY A 68 -0.50 19.11 6.69
CA GLY A 68 0.59 19.98 7.11
C GLY A 68 1.79 19.91 6.17
N LEU A 69 2.13 18.71 5.68
CA LEU A 69 3.19 18.52 4.71
C LEU A 69 2.84 19.15 3.35
N GLY A 70 1.58 19.06 2.93
CA GLY A 70 1.08 19.73 1.72
C GLY A 70 1.22 21.25 1.77
N ALA A 71 0.94 21.84 2.94
CA ALA A 71 1.08 23.28 3.16
C ALA A 71 2.51 23.80 2.99
N THR A 72 3.53 22.93 3.04
CA THR A 72 4.94 23.33 2.78
C THR A 72 5.19 23.66 1.33
N ASN A 73 4.39 23.12 0.41
CA ASN A 73 4.58 23.23 -1.05
C ASN A 73 6.03 22.95 -1.48
N ASN A 74 6.64 21.92 -0.88
CA ASN A 74 8.06 21.60 -1.07
C ASN A 74 8.25 20.10 -1.40
N PRO A 75 8.21 19.72 -2.69
CA PRO A 75 8.36 18.34 -3.12
C PRO A 75 9.70 17.69 -2.69
N GLU A 76 10.78 18.45 -2.63
CA GLU A 76 12.11 17.97 -2.22
C GLU A 76 12.12 17.59 -0.73
N LEU A 77 11.42 18.35 0.12
CA LEU A 77 11.25 18.03 1.53
C LEU A 77 10.45 16.72 1.67
N ILE A 78 9.41 16.54 0.87
CA ILE A 78 8.58 15.30 0.89
C ILE A 78 9.41 14.08 0.49
N GLU A 79 10.28 14.20 -0.50
CA GLU A 79 11.21 13.12 -0.86
C GLU A 79 12.16 12.76 0.30
N LYS A 80 12.68 13.76 1.03
CA LYS A 80 13.53 13.53 2.21
C LYS A 80 12.77 12.81 3.32
N ILE A 81 11.57 13.28 3.65
CA ILE A 81 10.69 12.65 4.64
C ILE A 81 10.39 11.18 4.29
N ALA A 82 10.10 10.92 3.03
CA ALA A 82 9.86 9.56 2.55
C ALA A 82 11.11 8.66 2.67
N LYS A 83 12.30 9.20 2.40
CA LYS A 83 13.59 8.49 2.61
C LYS A 83 13.81 8.14 4.08
N ILE A 84 13.56 9.07 4.99
CA ILE A 84 13.68 8.85 6.43
C ILE A 84 12.67 7.79 6.89
N THR A 85 11.41 7.90 6.47
CA THR A 85 10.36 6.92 6.78
C THR A 85 10.76 5.52 6.31
N ALA A 86 11.25 5.38 5.07
CA ALA A 86 11.72 4.10 4.55
C ALA A 86 12.86 3.52 5.39
N HIS A 87 13.84 4.37 5.73
CA HIS A 87 14.99 3.97 6.54
C HIS A 87 14.57 3.43 7.90
N GLU A 88 13.72 4.16 8.62
CA GLU A 88 13.22 3.76 9.94
C GLU A 88 12.31 2.52 9.88
N LEU A 89 11.56 2.31 8.78
CA LEU A 89 10.81 1.07 8.55
C LEU A 89 11.72 -0.15 8.44
N THR A 90 12.90 -0.02 7.81
CA THR A 90 13.83 -1.15 7.69
C THR A 90 14.41 -1.55 9.05
N VAL A 91 14.48 -0.64 10.02
CA VAL A 91 14.92 -0.94 11.39
C VAL A 91 13.98 -1.91 12.09
N SER A 92 12.68 -1.81 11.84
CA SER A 92 11.68 -2.73 12.39
C SER A 92 11.45 -4.00 11.55
N GLY A 93 12.19 -4.16 10.43
CA GLY A 93 12.10 -5.34 9.58
C GLY A 93 10.97 -5.34 8.56
N HIS A 94 10.27 -4.21 8.35
CA HIS A 94 9.22 -4.09 7.36
C HIS A 94 9.79 -3.98 5.94
N ASP A 95 9.05 -4.55 4.99
CA ASP A 95 9.37 -4.53 3.56
C ASP A 95 8.47 -3.59 2.76
N TRP A 96 7.33 -3.17 3.33
CA TRP A 96 6.25 -2.54 2.60
C TRP A 96 5.52 -1.51 3.47
N THR A 97 5.17 -0.37 2.88
CA THR A 97 4.32 0.61 3.53
C THR A 97 3.12 0.99 2.67
N PHE A 98 1.98 1.25 3.32
CA PHE A 98 0.75 1.70 2.67
C PHE A 98 0.74 3.23 2.54
N ALA A 99 1.74 3.74 1.83
CA ALA A 99 1.97 5.15 1.51
C ALA A 99 2.56 5.29 0.10
N PRO A 100 2.27 6.39 -0.61
CA PRO A 100 1.56 7.61 -0.22
C PRO A 100 0.03 7.52 -0.28
N THR A 101 -0.66 8.34 0.55
CA THR A 101 -2.07 8.67 0.34
C THR A 101 -2.15 9.80 -0.69
N LEU A 102 -2.79 9.55 -1.83
CA LEU A 102 -2.90 10.48 -2.97
C LEU A 102 -4.32 11.05 -3.13
N ALA A 103 -5.12 10.96 -2.08
CA ALA A 103 -6.43 11.59 -2.04
C ALA A 103 -6.33 13.11 -2.23
N VAL A 104 -7.28 13.68 -2.99
CA VAL A 104 -7.46 15.13 -3.18
C VAL A 104 -8.76 15.52 -2.49
N PRO A 105 -8.75 15.92 -1.22
CA PRO A 105 -9.96 16.23 -0.47
C PRO A 105 -10.67 17.46 -1.06
N GLN A 106 -11.92 17.31 -1.51
CA GLN A 106 -12.74 18.39 -2.03
C GLN A 106 -13.81 18.84 -1.02
N ASP A 107 -14.05 18.04 0.01
CA ASP A 107 -14.97 18.34 1.10
C ASP A 107 -14.31 18.12 2.45
N LEU A 108 -14.07 19.19 3.20
CA LEU A 108 -13.42 19.14 4.52
C LEU A 108 -14.24 18.41 5.61
N ARG A 109 -15.50 18.07 5.34
CA ARG A 109 -16.30 17.21 6.21
C ARG A 109 -15.86 15.76 6.18
N TRP A 110 -15.11 15.34 5.15
CA TRP A 110 -14.54 14.02 5.09
C TRP A 110 -13.52 13.81 6.23
N GLY A 111 -13.77 12.82 7.09
CA GLY A 111 -13.00 12.58 8.31
C GLY A 111 -11.53 12.25 8.11
N ARG A 112 -11.11 11.88 6.86
CA ARG A 112 -9.73 11.58 6.47
C ARG A 112 -9.08 12.69 5.64
N SER A 113 -9.67 13.88 5.59
CA SER A 113 -9.10 15.04 4.84
C SER A 113 -7.66 15.33 5.23
N TYR A 114 -7.27 15.10 6.48
CA TYR A 114 -5.91 15.30 6.98
C TYR A 114 -4.87 14.34 6.36
N GLU A 115 -5.30 13.21 5.80
CA GLU A 115 -4.43 12.27 5.10
C GLU A 115 -4.09 12.72 3.67
N GLY A 116 -4.86 13.64 3.09
CA GLY A 116 -4.57 14.27 1.80
C GLY A 116 -3.55 15.40 1.95
N PHE A 117 -2.69 15.58 0.94
CA PHE A 117 -1.71 16.67 0.94
C PHE A 117 -2.36 18.03 0.66
N SER A 118 -3.32 18.08 -0.25
CA SER A 118 -3.97 19.33 -0.68
C SER A 118 -5.29 19.06 -1.38
N GLU A 119 -6.17 20.06 -1.39
CA GLU A 119 -7.33 20.15 -2.29
C GLU A 119 -6.91 20.49 -3.73
N ASP A 120 -5.68 21.00 -3.92
CA ASP A 120 -5.09 21.26 -5.23
C ASP A 120 -4.46 20.01 -5.81
N PRO A 121 -4.98 19.45 -6.92
CA PRO A 121 -4.43 18.24 -7.55
C PRO A 121 -3.00 18.42 -8.05
N GLU A 122 -2.55 19.64 -8.40
CA GLU A 122 -1.19 19.86 -8.88
C GLU A 122 -0.17 19.71 -7.74
N ILE A 123 -0.51 20.09 -6.51
CA ILE A 123 0.33 19.81 -5.34
C ILE A 123 0.44 18.30 -5.11
N VAL A 124 -0.68 17.58 -5.10
CA VAL A 124 -0.69 16.12 -4.92
C VAL A 124 0.11 15.42 -6.01
N LYS A 125 -0.02 15.87 -7.25
CA LYS A 125 0.74 15.36 -8.39
C LYS A 125 2.24 15.62 -8.24
N SER A 126 2.65 16.81 -7.78
CA SER A 126 4.06 17.15 -7.57
C SER A 126 4.73 16.35 -6.45
N TYR A 127 3.94 15.72 -5.57
CA TYR A 127 4.41 14.91 -4.46
C TYR A 127 4.40 13.40 -4.76
N GLY A 128 3.57 12.94 -5.69
CA GLY A 128 3.35 11.53 -5.94
C GLY A 128 4.61 10.77 -6.34
N ASP A 129 5.41 11.29 -7.26
CA ASP A 129 6.70 10.71 -7.65
C ASP A 129 7.75 10.83 -6.54
N LYS A 130 7.79 11.96 -5.84
CA LYS A 130 8.77 12.24 -4.78
C LYS A 130 8.68 11.25 -3.62
N ILE A 131 7.46 10.97 -3.17
CA ILE A 131 7.25 10.00 -2.10
C ILE A 131 7.64 8.59 -2.57
N VAL A 132 7.21 8.20 -3.76
CA VAL A 132 7.56 6.90 -4.34
C VAL A 132 9.07 6.74 -4.43
N ILE A 133 9.78 7.73 -4.99
CA ILE A 133 11.25 7.72 -5.10
C ILE A 133 11.91 7.70 -3.72
N GLY A 134 11.40 8.46 -2.77
CA GLY A 134 11.90 8.48 -1.40
C GLY A 134 11.80 7.12 -0.73
N LEU A 135 10.63 6.46 -0.81
CA LEU A 135 10.36 5.18 -0.17
C LEU A 135 11.13 4.02 -0.83
N GLN A 136 11.14 3.92 -2.15
CA GLN A 136 11.62 2.73 -2.85
C GLN A 136 12.86 2.96 -3.75
N GLY A 137 13.32 4.19 -3.88
CA GLY A 137 14.37 4.58 -4.83
C GLY A 137 13.81 4.84 -6.23
N ALA A 138 14.58 5.51 -7.08
CA ALA A 138 14.17 5.81 -8.44
C ALA A 138 14.14 4.52 -9.28
N PHE A 139 13.03 4.28 -9.99
CA PHE A 139 12.88 3.09 -10.82
C PHE A 139 13.98 3.00 -11.88
N GLY A 140 14.57 1.82 -12.03
CA GLY A 140 15.67 1.58 -12.97
C GLY A 140 17.04 2.08 -12.50
N SER A 141 17.17 2.72 -11.32
CA SER A 141 18.46 3.07 -10.73
C SER A 141 19.03 1.92 -9.88
N GLU A 142 20.35 1.98 -9.61
CA GLU A 142 21.03 1.03 -8.71
C GLU A 142 20.47 1.07 -7.27
N ASN A 143 19.89 2.21 -6.88
CA ASN A 143 19.31 2.40 -5.56
C ASN A 143 17.86 1.92 -5.44
N PHE A 144 17.25 1.47 -6.56
CA PHE A 144 15.88 0.96 -6.54
C PHE A 144 15.78 -0.28 -5.68
N MET A 145 14.92 -0.25 -4.66
CA MET A 145 14.72 -1.33 -3.67
C MET A 145 16.01 -1.76 -2.94
N GLY A 146 17.00 -0.88 -2.90
CA GLY A 146 18.27 -1.09 -2.19
C GLY A 146 18.14 -1.00 -0.67
N SER A 147 19.29 -0.94 0.03
CA SER A 147 19.32 -0.80 1.49
C SER A 147 18.56 0.46 1.94
N GLY A 148 17.81 0.35 3.04
CA GLY A 148 17.01 1.46 3.56
C GLY A 148 15.79 1.82 2.70
N LYS A 149 15.33 0.93 1.81
CA LYS A 149 14.17 1.12 0.95
C LYS A 149 13.10 0.07 1.23
N VAL A 150 11.84 0.49 1.02
CA VAL A 150 10.65 -0.36 1.20
C VAL A 150 9.72 -0.21 -0.01
N ILE A 151 8.87 -1.20 -0.24
CA ILE A 151 7.81 -1.15 -1.25
C ILE A 151 6.83 -0.04 -0.85
N SER A 152 6.46 0.82 -1.80
CA SER A 152 5.41 1.84 -1.62
C SER A 152 4.05 1.35 -2.14
N SER A 153 2.96 1.90 -1.58
CA SER A 153 1.59 1.64 -2.02
C SER A 153 0.85 2.97 -2.17
N ALA A 154 0.62 3.38 -3.42
CA ALA A 154 -0.21 4.56 -3.66
C ALA A 154 -1.68 4.25 -3.32
N LYS A 155 -2.31 5.10 -2.51
CA LYS A 155 -3.67 4.86 -1.99
C LYS A 155 -4.52 6.13 -1.90
N HIS A 156 -5.82 6.02 -1.87
CA HIS A 156 -6.58 4.83 -2.26
C HIS A 156 -7.14 5.07 -3.66
N PHE A 157 -6.96 4.14 -4.55
CA PHE A 157 -7.38 4.29 -5.94
C PHE A 157 -8.87 3.95 -6.06
N LEU A 158 -9.80 4.89 -6.24
CA LEU A 158 -9.55 6.32 -6.49
C LEU A 158 -10.72 7.13 -5.88
N ALA A 159 -10.56 8.44 -5.76
CA ALA A 159 -11.65 9.37 -5.42
C ALA A 159 -12.15 9.36 -3.95
N ASP A 160 -11.34 8.98 -2.97
CA ASP A 160 -11.70 9.06 -1.55
C ASP A 160 -12.18 10.46 -1.15
N GLY A 161 -11.48 11.51 -1.61
CA GLY A 161 -11.76 12.90 -1.29
C GLY A 161 -12.91 13.51 -2.09
N ALA A 162 -13.62 12.75 -2.94
CA ALA A 162 -14.71 13.20 -3.80
C ALA A 162 -16.09 12.75 -3.33
N THR A 163 -16.17 12.05 -2.22
CA THR A 163 -17.43 11.46 -1.77
C THR A 163 -18.45 12.53 -1.40
N GLU A 164 -19.70 12.33 -1.81
CA GLU A 164 -20.78 13.28 -1.58
C GLU A 164 -20.93 13.58 -0.08
N ASN A 165 -21.00 14.87 0.27
CA ASN A 165 -21.09 15.37 1.65
C ASN A 165 -19.95 14.95 2.57
N GLY A 166 -18.80 14.51 2.04
CA GLY A 166 -17.65 14.04 2.81
C GLY A 166 -17.90 12.73 3.56
N VAL A 167 -18.86 11.92 3.13
CA VAL A 167 -19.16 10.63 3.77
C VAL A 167 -18.02 9.67 3.49
N ASP A 168 -17.32 9.23 4.54
CA ASP A 168 -16.23 8.25 4.38
C ASP A 168 -16.75 6.95 3.75
N GLN A 169 -15.99 6.42 2.78
CA GLN A 169 -16.36 5.23 2.00
C GLN A 169 -17.68 5.40 1.19
N GLY A 170 -18.11 6.63 1.00
CA GLY A 170 -19.33 7.00 0.29
C GLY A 170 -19.22 6.91 -1.23
N ASP A 171 -20.18 7.54 -1.92
CA ASP A 171 -20.21 7.60 -3.37
C ASP A 171 -19.68 8.93 -3.90
N ALA A 172 -18.78 8.88 -4.86
CA ALA A 172 -18.28 10.04 -5.59
C ALA A 172 -19.17 10.28 -6.81
N LEU A 173 -20.12 11.22 -6.70
CA LEU A 173 -21.04 11.61 -7.78
C LEU A 173 -20.38 12.66 -8.68
N ILE A 174 -19.36 12.27 -9.41
CA ILE A 174 -18.55 13.16 -10.24
C ILE A 174 -18.40 12.64 -11.67
N SER A 175 -18.09 13.56 -12.58
CA SER A 175 -17.83 13.21 -13.97
C SER A 175 -16.50 12.46 -14.14
N GLU A 176 -16.36 11.68 -15.23
CA GLU A 176 -15.08 11.05 -15.60
C GLU A 176 -13.96 12.09 -15.77
N LYS A 177 -14.28 13.27 -16.30
CA LYS A 177 -13.31 14.36 -16.45
C LYS A 177 -12.79 14.85 -15.10
N GLU A 178 -13.65 14.98 -14.11
CA GLU A 178 -13.27 15.38 -12.74
C GLU A 178 -12.48 14.27 -12.04
N LEU A 179 -12.95 13.02 -12.14
CA LEU A 179 -12.23 11.85 -11.66
C LEU A 179 -10.80 11.80 -12.21
N SER A 180 -10.64 12.00 -13.50
CA SER A 180 -9.34 11.98 -14.19
C SER A 180 -8.47 13.19 -13.82
N ASN A 181 -9.02 14.42 -13.90
CA ASN A 181 -8.20 15.63 -13.77
C ASN A 181 -7.87 15.98 -12.32
N VAL A 182 -8.74 15.63 -11.38
CA VAL A 182 -8.53 15.96 -9.96
C VAL A 182 -8.04 14.75 -9.19
N HIS A 183 -8.81 13.68 -9.15
CA HIS A 183 -8.56 12.58 -8.24
C HIS A 183 -7.52 11.57 -8.73
N ALA A 184 -7.23 11.52 -10.03
CA ALA A 184 -6.14 10.72 -10.59
C ALA A 184 -4.80 11.46 -10.65
N ALA A 185 -4.73 12.75 -10.29
CA ALA A 185 -3.55 13.58 -10.48
C ALA A 185 -2.26 12.98 -9.88
N GLY A 186 -2.29 12.53 -8.64
CA GLY A 186 -1.14 11.91 -7.98
C GLY A 186 -0.70 10.58 -8.60
N TYR A 187 -1.61 9.87 -9.26
CA TYR A 187 -1.29 8.60 -9.94
C TYR A 187 -0.56 8.82 -11.26
N TYR A 188 -0.78 9.95 -11.94
CA TYR A 188 -0.04 10.31 -13.16
C TYR A 188 1.44 10.55 -12.92
N SER A 189 1.86 10.86 -11.68
CA SER A 189 3.28 10.99 -11.32
C SER A 189 3.82 9.74 -10.63
N SER A 190 3.06 9.10 -9.73
CA SER A 190 3.51 7.94 -8.96
C SER A 190 3.68 6.66 -9.82
N ILE A 191 2.82 6.43 -10.82
CA ILE A 191 2.93 5.25 -11.70
C ILE A 191 4.18 5.29 -12.57
N PRO A 192 4.49 6.37 -13.31
CA PRO A 192 5.75 6.49 -14.03
C PRO A 192 7.00 6.47 -13.12
N ALA A 193 6.89 6.92 -11.87
CA ALA A 193 7.96 6.79 -10.87
C ALA A 193 8.20 5.33 -10.42
N GLY A 194 7.36 4.40 -10.87
CA GLY A 194 7.53 2.97 -10.64
C GLY A 194 6.95 2.47 -9.33
N VAL A 195 5.88 3.09 -8.81
CA VAL A 195 5.18 2.59 -7.63
C VAL A 195 4.87 1.10 -7.77
N GLN A 196 5.20 0.31 -6.76
CA GLN A 196 5.14 -1.15 -6.84
C GLN A 196 3.76 -1.70 -6.48
N THR A 197 2.98 -0.98 -5.70
CA THR A 197 1.62 -1.40 -5.34
C THR A 197 0.65 -0.23 -5.36
N VAL A 198 -0.60 -0.51 -5.66
CA VAL A 198 -1.73 0.43 -5.57
C VAL A 198 -2.82 -0.21 -4.73
N MET A 199 -3.36 0.53 -3.77
CA MET A 199 -4.47 0.06 -2.94
C MET A 199 -5.79 0.62 -3.47
N ALA A 200 -6.78 -0.25 -3.67
CA ALA A 200 -8.11 0.13 -4.11
C ALA A 200 -8.86 0.91 -3.00
N SER A 201 -9.69 1.88 -3.40
CA SER A 201 -10.50 2.67 -2.47
C SER A 201 -11.75 1.93 -2.01
N PHE A 202 -12.21 2.22 -0.79
CA PHE A 202 -13.52 1.82 -0.29
C PHE A 202 -14.67 2.55 -0.98
N SER A 203 -14.41 3.70 -1.56
CA SER A 203 -15.45 4.56 -2.15
C SER A 203 -16.15 3.89 -3.33
N SER A 204 -17.27 4.46 -3.73
CA SER A 204 -17.92 4.17 -5.00
C SER A 204 -17.72 5.34 -5.96
N TRP A 205 -17.81 5.09 -7.23
CA TRP A 205 -17.94 6.11 -8.27
C TRP A 205 -19.23 5.90 -9.06
N ASN A 206 -20.15 6.86 -8.92
CA ASN A 206 -21.47 6.78 -9.55
C ASN A 206 -22.18 5.43 -9.29
N GLY A 207 -22.20 5.01 -8.02
CA GLY A 207 -22.83 3.79 -7.53
C GLY A 207 -22.01 2.50 -7.69
N ARG A 208 -20.84 2.52 -8.33
CA ARG A 208 -19.97 1.33 -8.53
C ARG A 208 -18.85 1.27 -7.48
N LYS A 209 -18.87 0.26 -6.61
CA LYS A 209 -17.81 0.03 -5.62
C LYS A 209 -16.47 -0.24 -6.29
N LEU A 210 -15.43 0.52 -5.92
CA LEU A 210 -14.15 0.53 -6.62
C LEU A 210 -13.37 -0.79 -6.49
N HIS A 211 -13.55 -1.53 -5.41
CA HIS A 211 -12.98 -2.89 -5.29
C HIS A 211 -13.56 -3.91 -6.29
N GLY A 212 -14.67 -3.59 -6.95
CA GLY A 212 -15.30 -4.42 -7.98
C GLY A 212 -15.36 -3.74 -9.35
N ASP A 213 -14.71 -2.61 -9.53
CA ASP A 213 -14.76 -1.84 -10.78
C ASP A 213 -13.65 -2.27 -11.74
N LYS A 214 -14.00 -3.18 -12.67
CA LYS A 214 -13.06 -3.69 -13.68
C LYS A 214 -12.54 -2.59 -14.61
N GLU A 215 -13.38 -1.64 -14.99
CA GLU A 215 -12.99 -0.54 -15.86
C GLU A 215 -11.85 0.26 -15.22
N LEU A 216 -11.98 0.60 -13.92
CA LEU A 216 -10.95 1.38 -13.24
C LEU A 216 -9.73 0.55 -12.86
N LEU A 217 -9.89 -0.67 -12.31
CA LEU A 217 -8.76 -1.46 -11.82
C LEU A 217 -7.98 -2.15 -12.94
N THR A 218 -8.65 -2.59 -14.00
CA THR A 218 -7.99 -3.29 -15.11
C THR A 218 -7.78 -2.35 -16.29
N ASP A 219 -8.87 -1.88 -16.91
CA ASP A 219 -8.77 -1.23 -18.23
C ASP A 219 -8.07 0.14 -18.11
N ILE A 220 -8.29 0.89 -17.03
CA ILE A 220 -7.62 2.19 -16.81
C ILE A 220 -6.28 2.02 -16.09
N LEU A 221 -6.26 1.48 -14.87
CA LEU A 221 -5.04 1.46 -14.05
C LEU A 221 -3.96 0.56 -14.67
N LYS A 222 -4.30 -0.71 -14.94
CA LYS A 222 -3.29 -1.67 -15.42
C LYS A 222 -2.94 -1.46 -16.88
N GLU A 223 -3.95 -1.26 -17.75
CA GLU A 223 -3.71 -1.21 -19.20
C GLU A 223 -3.39 0.20 -19.67
N LYS A 224 -4.30 1.17 -19.47
CA LYS A 224 -4.15 2.52 -20.04
C LYS A 224 -3.05 3.34 -19.34
N MET A 225 -2.97 3.27 -18.00
CA MET A 225 -1.93 3.96 -17.22
C MET A 225 -0.62 3.15 -17.14
N GLY A 226 -0.62 1.89 -17.59
CA GLY A 226 0.57 1.05 -17.65
C GLY A 226 1.10 0.59 -16.29
N PHE A 227 0.23 0.45 -15.28
CA PHE A 227 0.64 0.00 -13.97
C PHE A 227 1.06 -1.48 -13.97
N ASN A 228 2.33 -1.74 -13.70
CA ASN A 228 2.94 -3.07 -13.75
C ASN A 228 3.10 -3.77 -12.39
N GLY A 229 2.80 -3.09 -11.29
CA GLY A 229 2.77 -3.66 -9.96
C GLY A 229 1.51 -4.48 -9.69
N PHE A 230 1.18 -4.75 -8.43
CA PHE A 230 -0.06 -5.41 -8.06
C PHE A 230 -1.04 -4.47 -7.34
N VAL A 231 -2.34 -4.75 -7.53
CA VAL A 231 -3.42 -4.05 -6.83
C VAL A 231 -3.77 -4.81 -5.56
N VAL A 232 -3.67 -4.15 -4.42
CA VAL A 232 -4.11 -4.68 -3.13
C VAL A 232 -5.44 -4.06 -2.73
N GLY A 233 -6.31 -4.83 -2.06
CA GLY A 233 -7.54 -4.32 -1.45
C GLY A 233 -7.25 -3.54 -0.17
N ASP A 234 -8.22 -2.76 0.27
CA ASP A 234 -8.24 -2.20 1.60
C ASP A 234 -8.97 -3.15 2.58
N TRP A 235 -8.95 -2.87 3.86
CA TRP A 235 -9.41 -3.71 4.98
C TRP A 235 -10.84 -4.23 4.78
N ASN A 236 -10.96 -5.49 4.37
CA ASN A 236 -12.25 -6.13 4.00
C ASN A 236 -13.05 -5.37 2.91
N GLY A 237 -12.40 -4.49 2.12
CA GLY A 237 -13.08 -3.66 1.12
C GLY A 237 -13.80 -4.48 0.03
N HIS A 238 -13.29 -5.65 -0.29
CA HIS A 238 -13.95 -6.59 -1.20
C HIS A 238 -15.35 -7.00 -0.72
N GLY A 239 -15.55 -7.11 0.59
CA GLY A 239 -16.86 -7.48 1.18
C GLY A 239 -17.94 -6.40 1.01
N GLN A 240 -17.57 -5.17 0.59
CA GLN A 240 -18.50 -4.09 0.28
C GLN A 240 -19.01 -4.10 -1.17
N VAL A 241 -18.43 -4.94 -2.04
CA VAL A 241 -18.90 -5.08 -3.43
C VAL A 241 -20.27 -5.78 -3.45
N PRO A 242 -21.25 -5.30 -4.22
CA PRO A 242 -22.55 -5.93 -4.29
C PRO A 242 -22.47 -7.43 -4.62
N GLY A 243 -23.12 -8.25 -3.79
CA GLY A 243 -23.11 -9.72 -3.92
C GLY A 243 -21.87 -10.39 -3.28
N CYS A 244 -20.97 -9.63 -2.65
CA CYS A 244 -19.84 -10.15 -1.90
C CYS A 244 -20.09 -10.15 -0.38
N ILE A 245 -19.28 -10.94 0.30
CA ILE A 245 -19.07 -10.91 1.76
C ILE A 245 -17.57 -11.01 2.04
N ASN A 246 -17.14 -10.77 3.27
CA ASN A 246 -15.71 -10.79 3.63
C ASN A 246 -15.03 -12.15 3.36
N THR A 247 -15.79 -13.24 3.34
CA THR A 247 -15.27 -14.59 3.09
C THR A 247 -15.50 -15.09 1.66
N ASP A 248 -16.13 -14.28 0.79
CA ASP A 248 -16.45 -14.70 -0.58
C ASP A 248 -16.66 -13.49 -1.50
N CYS A 249 -15.75 -13.27 -2.46
CA CYS A 249 -15.85 -12.18 -3.43
C CYS A 249 -15.01 -12.43 -4.70
N PRO A 250 -15.44 -13.31 -5.60
CA PRO A 250 -14.75 -13.49 -6.88
C PRO A 250 -14.80 -12.23 -7.76
N GLN A 251 -15.80 -11.37 -7.55
CA GLN A 251 -16.00 -10.13 -8.32
C GLN A 251 -14.79 -9.19 -8.24
N SER A 252 -14.20 -9.01 -7.04
CA SER A 252 -13.04 -8.13 -6.88
C SER A 252 -11.82 -8.66 -7.60
N LEU A 253 -11.55 -9.97 -7.55
CA LEU A 253 -10.43 -10.57 -8.25
C LEU A 253 -10.63 -10.48 -9.77
N ASN A 254 -11.84 -10.76 -10.24
CA ASN A 254 -12.20 -10.62 -11.67
C ASN A 254 -12.17 -9.16 -12.15
N ALA A 255 -12.39 -8.19 -11.26
CA ALA A 255 -12.25 -6.78 -11.57
C ALA A 255 -10.78 -6.31 -11.71
N GLY A 256 -9.84 -7.08 -11.20
CA GLY A 256 -8.41 -6.73 -11.29
C GLY A 256 -7.68 -6.59 -9.96
N LEU A 257 -8.35 -6.86 -8.84
CA LEU A 257 -7.66 -7.00 -7.56
C LEU A 257 -6.69 -8.18 -7.63
N ASP A 258 -5.46 -8.01 -7.14
CA ASP A 258 -4.45 -9.07 -7.18
C ASP A 258 -4.21 -9.68 -5.80
N MET A 259 -4.39 -8.90 -4.74
CA MET A 259 -4.23 -9.32 -3.36
C MET A 259 -5.36 -8.77 -2.51
N TYR A 260 -6.10 -9.63 -1.86
CA TYR A 260 -7.08 -9.21 -0.86
C TYR A 260 -6.41 -8.71 0.42
N MET A 261 -7.04 -7.75 1.11
CA MET A 261 -6.71 -7.42 2.48
C MET A 261 -7.84 -7.95 3.38
N ALA A 262 -7.63 -9.11 3.96
CA ALA A 262 -8.63 -9.88 4.70
C ALA A 262 -8.09 -10.32 6.06
N PRO A 263 -7.98 -9.40 7.05
CA PRO A 263 -7.31 -9.68 8.32
C PRO A 263 -8.01 -10.76 9.16
N ASP A 264 -9.33 -10.77 9.14
CA ASP A 264 -10.14 -11.67 10.00
C ASP A 264 -10.76 -12.84 9.23
N SER A 265 -10.99 -12.66 7.94
CA SER A 265 -11.78 -13.56 7.09
C SER A 265 -10.93 -14.41 6.13
N TRP A 266 -9.61 -14.30 6.20
CA TRP A 266 -8.69 -14.85 5.20
C TRP A 266 -8.85 -16.37 4.94
N LYS A 267 -9.20 -17.18 5.98
CA LYS A 267 -9.39 -18.64 5.81
C LYS A 267 -10.56 -18.93 4.90
N GLY A 268 -11.75 -18.39 5.25
CA GLY A 268 -12.94 -18.59 4.43
C GLY A 268 -12.79 -17.99 3.03
N LEU A 269 -12.15 -16.82 2.91
CA LEU A 269 -11.87 -16.19 1.62
C LEU A 269 -10.91 -17.04 0.77
N TYR A 270 -9.90 -17.67 1.37
CA TYR A 270 -9.02 -18.61 0.67
C TYR A 270 -9.79 -19.82 0.14
N GLU A 271 -10.62 -20.43 0.99
CA GLU A 271 -11.42 -21.61 0.62
C GLU A 271 -12.41 -21.31 -0.51
N SER A 272 -13.13 -20.18 -0.44
CA SER A 272 -14.05 -19.75 -1.50
C SER A 272 -13.32 -19.42 -2.80
N THR A 273 -12.21 -18.68 -2.71
CA THR A 273 -11.38 -18.33 -3.89
C THR A 273 -10.84 -19.61 -4.58
N LEU A 274 -10.38 -20.57 -3.80
CA LEU A 274 -9.93 -21.88 -4.33
C LEU A 274 -11.08 -22.62 -5.02
N GLN A 275 -12.29 -22.57 -4.48
CA GLN A 275 -13.47 -23.18 -5.12
C GLN A 275 -13.80 -22.45 -6.43
N HIS A 276 -13.81 -21.11 -6.43
CA HIS A 276 -14.06 -20.31 -7.64
C HIS A 276 -13.00 -20.52 -8.74
N ALA A 277 -11.77 -20.82 -8.36
CA ALA A 277 -10.73 -21.20 -9.30
C ALA A 277 -11.01 -22.60 -9.91
N LYS A 278 -11.48 -23.55 -9.10
CA LYS A 278 -11.77 -24.92 -9.56
C LYS A 278 -13.00 -25.00 -10.48
N ASP A 279 -14.03 -24.20 -10.20
CA ASP A 279 -15.26 -24.19 -11.01
C ASP A 279 -15.22 -23.21 -12.19
N GLY A 280 -14.12 -22.46 -12.35
CA GLY A 280 -13.92 -21.52 -13.44
C GLY A 280 -14.59 -20.16 -13.29
N THR A 281 -15.22 -19.87 -12.13
CA THR A 281 -15.74 -18.51 -11.81
C THR A 281 -14.61 -17.47 -11.83
N ILE A 282 -13.42 -17.86 -11.38
CA ILE A 282 -12.18 -17.10 -11.56
C ILE A 282 -11.31 -17.89 -12.54
N SER A 283 -10.98 -17.28 -13.68
CA SER A 283 -10.16 -17.95 -14.68
C SER A 283 -8.71 -18.13 -14.23
N ILE A 284 -8.06 -19.17 -14.74
CA ILE A 284 -6.63 -19.42 -14.45
C ILE A 284 -5.77 -18.25 -14.96
N GLU A 285 -6.12 -17.65 -16.10
CA GLU A 285 -5.39 -16.50 -16.64
C GLU A 285 -5.45 -15.30 -15.71
N ARG A 286 -6.60 -15.09 -15.01
CA ARG A 286 -6.76 -14.00 -14.03
C ARG A 286 -5.90 -14.27 -12.78
N LEU A 287 -5.91 -15.51 -12.28
CA LEU A 287 -5.06 -15.92 -11.16
C LEU A 287 -3.57 -15.79 -11.49
N ASP A 288 -3.20 -16.26 -12.66
CA ASP A 288 -1.83 -16.17 -13.18
C ASP A 288 -1.36 -14.70 -13.28
N ASP A 289 -2.21 -13.78 -13.77
CA ASP A 289 -1.85 -12.35 -13.81
C ASP A 289 -1.63 -11.82 -12.39
N ALA A 290 -2.51 -12.12 -11.43
CA ALA A 290 -2.35 -11.70 -10.03
C ALA A 290 -1.04 -12.23 -9.44
N VAL A 291 -0.78 -13.53 -9.57
CA VAL A 291 0.43 -14.18 -9.06
C VAL A 291 1.68 -13.61 -9.70
N ARG A 292 1.70 -13.44 -11.04
CA ARG A 292 2.85 -12.85 -11.76
C ARG A 292 3.15 -11.41 -11.28
N ARG A 293 2.13 -10.59 -11.02
CA ARG A 293 2.29 -9.23 -10.51
C ARG A 293 2.88 -9.23 -9.10
N ILE A 294 2.34 -10.06 -8.20
CA ILE A 294 2.85 -10.20 -6.83
C ILE A 294 4.30 -10.71 -6.84
N LEU A 295 4.60 -11.74 -7.61
CA LEU A 295 5.95 -12.30 -7.71
C LEU A 295 6.94 -11.31 -8.32
N ARG A 296 6.52 -10.52 -9.32
CA ARG A 296 7.35 -9.45 -9.90
C ARG A 296 7.77 -8.44 -8.85
N VAL A 297 6.84 -7.97 -8.01
CA VAL A 297 7.16 -7.04 -6.92
C VAL A 297 8.07 -7.68 -5.89
N LYS A 298 7.82 -8.93 -5.50
CA LYS A 298 8.70 -9.68 -4.59
C LYS A 298 10.11 -9.85 -5.16
N LEU A 299 10.25 -10.14 -6.45
CA LEU A 299 11.55 -10.24 -7.13
C LEU A 299 12.26 -8.89 -7.18
N SER A 300 11.54 -7.83 -7.58
CA SER A 300 12.09 -6.46 -7.65
C SER A 300 12.55 -5.95 -6.29
N SER A 301 11.83 -6.30 -5.21
CA SER A 301 12.22 -5.95 -3.84
C SER A 301 13.39 -6.76 -3.29
N GLY A 302 13.85 -7.79 -4.02
CA GLY A 302 14.96 -8.65 -3.61
C GLY A 302 14.64 -9.59 -2.44
N ILE A 303 13.37 -9.75 -2.04
CA ILE A 303 12.97 -10.49 -0.84
C ILE A 303 13.47 -11.94 -0.84
N PHE A 304 13.59 -12.58 -2.00
CA PHE A 304 14.09 -13.94 -2.14
C PHE A 304 15.57 -14.09 -1.75
N LYS A 305 16.32 -12.98 -1.69
CA LYS A 305 17.77 -12.97 -1.40
C LYS A 305 18.12 -12.23 -0.10
N LYS A 306 17.19 -11.51 0.49
CA LYS A 306 17.44 -10.68 1.68
C LYS A 306 17.68 -11.49 2.96
N GLY A 307 17.28 -12.76 3.02
CA GLY A 307 17.32 -13.55 4.25
C GLY A 307 16.31 -13.08 5.32
N PRO A 308 16.39 -13.66 6.53
CA PRO A 308 15.51 -13.28 7.62
C PRO A 308 15.70 -11.80 8.00
N PRO A 309 14.64 -11.12 8.42
CA PRO A 309 14.68 -9.69 8.77
C PRO A 309 15.82 -9.32 9.74
N SER A 310 16.05 -10.09 10.77
CA SER A 310 17.15 -9.84 11.74
C SER A 310 18.56 -9.84 11.14
N SER A 311 18.76 -10.45 9.98
CA SER A 311 20.07 -10.48 9.28
C SER A 311 20.26 -9.34 8.29
N ARG A 312 19.25 -8.48 8.09
CA ARG A 312 19.29 -7.42 7.09
C ARG A 312 19.99 -6.17 7.62
N ALA A 313 20.60 -5.40 6.72
CA ALA A 313 21.16 -4.11 7.06
C ALA A 313 20.09 -3.21 7.72
N ASN A 314 20.48 -2.45 8.73
CA ASN A 314 19.66 -1.56 9.58
C ASN A 314 18.71 -2.27 10.55
N SER A 315 18.35 -3.52 10.35
CA SER A 315 17.38 -4.22 11.17
C SER A 315 17.85 -4.35 12.62
N GLY A 316 17.04 -3.89 13.56
CA GLY A 316 17.35 -3.92 14.99
C GLY A 316 18.29 -2.82 15.50
N ASP A 317 18.83 -1.98 14.63
CA ASP A 317 19.75 -0.90 15.03
C ASP A 317 18.98 0.38 15.45
N GLU A 318 18.69 0.48 16.74
CA GLU A 318 17.97 1.64 17.32
C GLU A 318 18.73 2.95 17.19
N SER A 319 20.05 2.92 16.97
CA SER A 319 20.85 4.14 16.78
C SER A 319 20.51 4.89 15.49
N LEU A 320 19.80 4.21 14.56
CA LEU A 320 19.33 4.77 13.30
C LEU A 320 17.97 5.46 13.39
N LEU A 321 17.32 5.42 14.55
CA LEU A 321 15.99 6.02 14.76
C LEU A 321 16.12 7.45 15.28
N GLY A 322 15.31 8.34 14.76
CA GLY A 322 15.17 9.71 15.26
C GLY A 322 16.47 10.51 15.26
N LEU A 323 17.32 10.28 14.27
CA LEU A 323 18.61 10.96 14.13
C LEU A 323 18.45 12.49 14.17
N PRO A 324 19.41 13.24 14.76
CA PRO A 324 19.34 14.71 14.78
C PRO A 324 19.11 15.33 13.42
N GLU A 325 19.83 14.87 12.38
CA GLU A 325 19.71 15.34 11.00
C GLU A 325 18.37 14.99 10.34
N HIS A 326 17.59 14.09 10.92
CA HIS A 326 16.24 13.79 10.47
C HIS A 326 15.17 14.67 11.11
N ARG A 327 15.55 15.44 12.16
CA ARG A 327 14.64 16.32 12.91
C ARG A 327 14.72 17.79 12.48
N GLU A 328 15.77 18.14 11.72
CA GLU A 328 15.98 19.46 11.14
C GLU A 328 15.16 19.66 9.84
#